data_181e68c43e416f272171a9d95caa62bc
#
_entry.id   181e68c43e416f272171a9d95caa62bc
#
_cell.length_a   1.000
_cell.length_b   1.000
_cell.length_c   1.000
_cell.angle_alpha   90.00
_cell.angle_beta   90.00
_cell.angle_gamma   90.00
#
_symmetry.space_group_name_H-M   'P 1'
#
loop_
_entity.id
_entity.type
_entity.pdbx_description
1 polymer ?
#
loop_
_entity_poly.entity_id
_entity_poly.type
_entity_poly.pdbx_seq_one_letter_code
_entity_poly.pdbx_strand_id
1 'polypeptide(L)'
;DEALAKPSIVAFAKEERDDAALSVSFERSDDGSVAVRAQGMDEVPLAADTVAELDEALFGPEGKASCARAFAEGAGEAPASEPVEIPVAVGPMPETLTFDEALEWGVIEGFSSFTTEFSTGSGTQNRQHNIALVSQMLDNSVVEPGGRWSFNDTSGERTSERGFLSAGAIVNGEYSDEEGGGVCQVATTVFNAVYNAGLPVPKRYNHTLYIASYPEGRDAAVSWPDLDLVWENDTESAVLMRVTCAESSVTATLYGVDPGYAVSTRVGEWEEGEKHKTKRVVDESLSPGTSSVKTRGTDGRRISITRVVKDRAGNVLHEDEFSSEYAPITEVVVVGPDTPADDAPTSGPPEDEEGSR
;
A
#
# COMPACT_ATOMS: atom_id res chain seq x y z
N ASP A 1 2.33 15.74 30.40
CA ASP A 1 1.33 14.78 29.91
C ASP A 1 2.05 13.67 29.16
N GLU A 2 2.07 12.44 29.72
CA GLU A 2 2.75 11.27 29.20
C GLU A 2 2.35 10.97 27.74
N ALA A 3 1.07 11.07 27.40
CA ALA A 3 0.57 10.78 26.06
C ALA A 3 1.14 11.74 25.00
N LEU A 4 1.48 12.96 25.36
CA LEU A 4 2.09 13.95 24.46
C LEU A 4 3.62 13.79 24.37
N ALA A 5 4.27 13.37 25.45
CA ALA A 5 5.73 13.24 25.49
C ALA A 5 6.23 11.90 24.91
N LYS A 6 5.43 10.83 25.05
CA LYS A 6 5.81 9.46 24.67
C LYS A 6 6.33 9.33 23.23
N PRO A 7 5.67 9.88 22.16
CA PRO A 7 6.20 9.77 20.82
C PRO A 7 7.60 10.37 20.65
N SER A 8 7.87 11.47 21.33
CA SER A 8 9.19 12.13 21.27
C SER A 8 10.26 11.34 22.02
N ILE A 9 9.91 10.74 23.17
CA ILE A 9 10.83 9.88 23.95
C ILE A 9 11.19 8.64 23.13
N VAL A 10 10.20 7.98 22.51
CA VAL A 10 10.42 6.81 21.66
C VAL A 10 11.24 7.16 20.43
N ALA A 11 10.96 8.29 19.77
CA ALA A 11 11.72 8.75 18.61
C ALA A 11 13.19 9.02 18.97
N PHE A 12 13.45 9.68 20.11
CA PHE A 12 14.81 9.93 20.60
C PHE A 12 15.53 8.62 20.92
N ALA A 13 14.88 7.71 21.65
CA ALA A 13 15.46 6.40 21.97
C ALA A 13 15.78 5.58 20.71
N LYS A 14 14.98 5.73 19.65
CA LYS A 14 15.22 5.11 18.35
C LYS A 14 16.43 5.72 17.63
N GLU A 15 16.62 7.04 17.66
CA GLU A 15 17.77 7.71 17.06
C GLU A 15 19.11 7.28 17.70
N GLU A 16 19.11 6.99 19.00
CA GLU A 16 20.29 6.54 19.74
C GLU A 16 20.53 5.01 19.64
N ARG A 17 19.57 4.28 19.06
CA ARG A 17 19.63 2.82 18.95
C ARG A 17 20.41 2.37 17.72
N ASP A 18 21.24 1.34 17.86
CA ASP A 18 21.85 0.65 16.73
C ASP A 18 20.86 -0.34 16.11
N ASP A 19 20.06 0.13 15.16
CA ASP A 19 19.08 -0.68 14.44
C ASP A 19 19.72 -1.75 13.54
N ALA A 20 21.03 -1.68 13.27
CA ALA A 20 21.71 -2.66 12.45
C ALA A 20 21.78 -4.06 13.10
N ALA A 21 21.68 -4.12 14.43
CA ALA A 21 21.64 -5.38 15.19
C ALA A 21 20.22 -5.87 15.50
N LEU A 22 19.20 -5.04 15.27
CA LEU A 22 17.82 -5.36 15.58
C LEU A 22 17.21 -6.28 14.52
N SER A 23 16.68 -7.42 14.96
CA SER A 23 15.83 -8.27 14.13
C SER A 23 14.55 -8.62 14.87
N VAL A 24 13.45 -8.79 14.14
CA VAL A 24 12.17 -9.18 14.71
C VAL A 24 11.62 -10.42 14.03
N SER A 25 10.84 -11.18 14.80
CA SER A 25 10.00 -12.26 14.30
C SER A 25 8.57 -12.06 14.79
N PHE A 26 7.61 -12.60 14.04
CA PHE A 26 6.20 -12.50 14.33
C PHE A 26 5.61 -13.89 14.55
N GLU A 27 4.86 -14.07 15.63
CA GLU A 27 4.10 -15.29 15.91
C GLU A 27 2.61 -14.98 15.82
N ARG A 28 1.91 -15.63 14.91
CA ARG A 28 0.46 -15.50 14.78
C ARG A 28 -0.25 -16.56 15.62
N SER A 29 -1.18 -16.13 16.44
CA SER A 29 -2.07 -17.02 17.21
C SER A 29 -3.34 -17.38 16.42
N ASP A 30 -4.03 -18.44 16.85
CA ASP A 30 -5.27 -18.92 16.23
C ASP A 30 -6.41 -17.88 16.27
N ASP A 31 -6.40 -17.00 17.26
CA ASP A 31 -7.35 -15.88 17.40
C ASP A 31 -7.04 -14.68 16.49
N GLY A 32 -5.95 -14.77 15.70
CA GLY A 32 -5.51 -13.72 14.81
C GLY A 32 -4.65 -12.64 15.45
N SER A 33 -4.34 -12.73 16.76
CA SER A 33 -3.38 -11.84 17.40
C SER A 33 -1.96 -12.13 16.89
N VAL A 34 -1.10 -11.10 16.94
CA VAL A 34 0.30 -11.20 16.53
C VAL A 34 1.18 -10.81 17.70
N ALA A 35 2.05 -11.72 18.07
CA ALA A 35 3.12 -11.48 19.03
C ALA A 35 4.42 -11.13 18.30
N VAL A 36 5.22 -10.24 18.89
CA VAL A 36 6.50 -9.78 18.33
C VAL A 36 7.61 -10.19 19.28
N ARG A 37 8.66 -10.81 18.75
CA ARG A 37 9.90 -11.06 19.46
C ARG A 37 11.02 -10.29 18.79
N ALA A 38 11.80 -9.56 19.57
CA ALA A 38 12.95 -8.81 19.09
C ALA A 38 14.25 -9.43 19.61
N GLN A 39 15.29 -9.36 18.79
CA GLN A 39 16.66 -9.73 19.12
C GLN A 39 17.56 -8.53 18.78
N GLY A 40 18.66 -8.39 19.54
CA GLY A 40 19.56 -7.26 19.36
C GLY A 40 19.11 -5.98 20.09
N MET A 41 18.11 -6.10 20.96
CA MET A 41 17.63 -5.03 21.83
C MET A 41 17.37 -5.60 23.23
N ASP A 42 18.11 -5.10 24.22
CA ASP A 42 18.03 -5.59 25.60
C ASP A 42 17.11 -4.73 26.46
N GLU A 43 16.84 -3.51 26.07
CA GLU A 43 16.10 -2.51 26.85
C GLU A 43 15.07 -1.78 25.96
N VAL A 44 13.97 -1.35 26.59
CA VAL A 44 12.92 -0.52 25.97
C VAL A 44 12.75 0.78 26.72
N PRO A 45 12.36 1.89 26.05
CA PRO A 45 12.13 3.16 26.71
C PRO A 45 10.88 3.10 27.60
N LEU A 46 11.04 3.51 28.87
CA LEU A 46 9.98 3.65 29.86
C LEU A 46 9.46 5.11 29.85
N ALA A 47 8.51 5.42 28.97
CA ALA A 47 8.04 6.79 28.81
C ALA A 47 7.42 7.38 30.08
N ALA A 48 6.67 6.59 30.85
CA ALA A 48 6.08 7.05 32.11
C ALA A 48 7.16 7.45 33.16
N ASP A 49 8.21 6.65 33.29
CA ASP A 49 9.30 6.94 34.21
C ASP A 49 10.13 8.15 33.77
N THR A 50 10.39 8.25 32.43
CA THR A 50 11.05 9.43 31.81
C THR A 50 10.25 10.70 32.06
N VAL A 51 8.93 10.66 31.89
CA VAL A 51 8.04 11.80 32.14
C VAL A 51 8.02 12.16 33.61
N ALA A 52 8.05 11.18 34.52
CA ALA A 52 8.13 11.42 35.96
C ALA A 52 9.45 12.13 36.36
N GLU A 53 10.58 11.72 35.79
CA GLU A 53 11.87 12.41 35.97
C GLU A 53 11.85 13.84 35.39
N LEU A 54 11.25 14.04 34.21
CA LEU A 54 11.02 15.38 33.62
C LEU A 54 10.15 16.27 34.50
N ASP A 55 9.06 15.73 35.05
CA ASP A 55 8.16 16.47 35.95
C ASP A 55 8.87 16.86 37.26
N GLU A 56 9.66 15.97 37.81
CA GLU A 56 10.44 16.27 39.02
C GLU A 56 11.52 17.32 38.73
N ALA A 57 12.23 17.21 37.60
CA ALA A 57 13.27 18.16 37.24
C ALA A 57 12.70 19.56 36.94
N LEU A 58 11.53 19.66 36.33
CA LEU A 58 10.90 20.94 35.97
C LEU A 58 10.03 21.51 37.10
N PHE A 59 9.27 20.70 37.79
CA PHE A 59 8.22 21.09 38.74
C PHE A 59 8.44 20.62 40.15
N GLY A 60 9.48 19.83 40.42
CA GLY A 60 9.92 19.44 41.74
C GLY A 60 10.47 20.64 42.55
N PRO A 61 10.88 20.41 43.81
CA PRO A 61 11.36 21.49 44.67
C PRO A 61 12.53 22.30 44.08
N GLU A 62 13.47 21.62 43.41
CA GLU A 62 14.65 22.26 42.80
C GLU A 62 14.31 22.98 41.50
N GLY A 63 13.46 22.40 40.66
CA GLY A 63 12.98 23.02 39.42
C GLY A 63 12.18 24.31 39.69
N LYS A 64 11.25 24.25 40.64
CA LYS A 64 10.51 25.42 41.11
C LYS A 64 11.41 26.52 41.70
N ALA A 65 12.45 26.12 42.42
CA ALA A 65 13.43 27.06 42.96
C ALA A 65 14.28 27.71 41.85
N SER A 66 14.59 26.99 40.82
CA SER A 66 15.29 27.52 39.63
C SER A 66 14.43 28.49 38.85
N CYS A 67 13.18 28.15 38.55
CA CYS A 67 12.20 29.06 37.92
C CYS A 67 11.95 30.30 38.76
N ALA A 68 11.77 30.17 40.07
CA ALA A 68 11.57 31.30 40.98
C ALA A 68 12.77 32.28 41.01
N ARG A 69 14.00 31.77 40.94
CA ARG A 69 15.20 32.58 40.80
C ARG A 69 15.25 33.35 39.51
N ALA A 70 14.94 32.68 38.37
CA ALA A 70 14.90 33.32 37.07
C ALA A 70 13.86 34.46 36.99
N PHE A 71 12.72 34.32 37.64
CA PHE A 71 11.69 35.36 37.75
C PHE A 71 12.06 36.50 38.72
N ALA A 72 12.84 36.20 39.78
CA ALA A 72 13.22 37.21 40.79
C ALA A 72 14.36 38.13 40.33
N GLU A 73 15.20 37.71 39.41
CA GLU A 73 16.34 38.48 38.88
C GLU A 73 15.99 39.50 37.80
N GLY A 74 14.69 39.67 37.51
CA GLY A 74 14.17 40.74 36.62
C GLY A 74 14.42 40.50 35.13
N ALA A 75 13.39 40.58 34.35
CA ALA A 75 13.30 40.32 32.93
C ALA A 75 14.32 41.07 32.02
N GLY A 76 15.56 40.66 32.09
CA GLY A 76 16.59 40.95 31.13
C GLY A 76 17.34 39.68 30.88
N GLU A 77 17.31 39.13 29.66
CA GLU A 77 17.93 37.88 29.21
C GLU A 77 17.97 36.78 30.27
N ALA A 78 17.12 35.78 30.14
CA ALA A 78 17.21 34.58 30.99
C ALA A 78 18.69 34.13 31.00
N PRO A 79 19.31 33.94 32.19
CA PRO A 79 20.66 33.38 32.25
C PRO A 79 20.61 32.10 31.43
N ALA A 80 21.59 31.88 30.55
CA ALA A 80 21.75 30.61 29.87
C ALA A 80 21.90 29.53 30.96
N SER A 81 20.79 28.97 31.41
CA SER A 81 20.79 27.83 32.30
C SER A 81 21.51 26.70 31.55
N GLU A 82 22.49 26.10 32.18
CA GLU A 82 23.07 24.87 31.63
C GLU A 82 21.92 23.93 31.29
N PRO A 83 21.93 23.28 30.10
CA PRO A 83 20.88 22.33 29.74
C PRO A 83 20.82 21.24 30.82
N VAL A 84 19.61 20.99 31.31
CA VAL A 84 19.39 19.87 32.23
C VAL A 84 19.28 18.63 31.37
N GLU A 85 20.26 17.76 31.44
CA GLU A 85 20.22 16.47 30.77
C GLU A 85 19.35 15.52 31.61
N ILE A 86 18.30 15.00 31.03
CA ILE A 86 17.43 13.99 31.63
C ILE A 86 17.56 12.73 30.78
N PRO A 87 18.15 11.67 31.33
CA PRO A 87 18.27 10.42 30.56
C PRO A 87 16.89 9.82 30.32
N VAL A 88 16.73 9.18 29.17
CA VAL A 88 15.55 8.36 28.93
C VAL A 88 15.61 7.16 29.86
N ALA A 89 14.59 6.99 30.71
CA ALA A 89 14.46 5.80 31.53
C ALA A 89 14.27 4.56 30.66
N VAL A 90 15.00 3.51 30.93
CA VAL A 90 14.93 2.24 30.18
C VAL A 90 14.61 1.08 31.09
N GLY A 91 13.95 0.06 30.58
CA GLY A 91 13.68 -1.18 31.30
C GLY A 91 14.01 -2.40 30.44
N PRO A 92 14.06 -3.58 31.05
CA PRO A 92 14.40 -4.78 30.29
C PRO A 92 13.39 -5.07 29.21
N MET A 93 13.88 -5.49 28.05
CA MET A 93 13.06 -5.93 26.93
C MET A 93 12.25 -7.17 27.33
N PRO A 94 10.92 -7.17 27.22
CA PRO A 94 10.11 -8.37 27.37
C PRO A 94 10.47 -9.42 26.32
N GLU A 95 10.41 -10.70 26.66
CA GLU A 95 10.65 -11.79 25.71
C GLU A 95 9.67 -11.77 24.53
N THR A 96 8.46 -11.29 24.77
CA THR A 96 7.38 -11.22 23.79
C THR A 96 6.57 -9.95 24.01
N LEU A 97 6.28 -9.23 22.94
CA LEU A 97 5.45 -8.04 22.89
C LEU A 97 4.15 -8.33 22.14
N THR A 98 3.10 -7.64 22.47
CA THR A 98 1.97 -7.49 21.55
C THR A 98 2.39 -6.63 20.35
N PHE A 99 1.65 -6.72 19.26
CA PHE A 99 1.89 -5.87 18.08
C PHE A 99 1.83 -4.37 18.43
N ASP A 100 0.85 -3.97 19.25
CA ASP A 100 0.68 -2.59 19.67
C ASP A 100 1.82 -2.09 20.55
N GLU A 101 2.29 -2.89 21.51
CA GLU A 101 3.47 -2.55 22.33
C GLU A 101 4.73 -2.42 21.48
N ALA A 102 4.91 -3.32 20.50
CA ALA A 102 6.07 -3.27 19.61
C ALA A 102 6.08 -2.00 18.73
N LEU A 103 4.92 -1.56 18.25
CA LEU A 103 4.75 -0.27 17.58
C LEU A 103 5.00 0.91 18.50
N GLU A 104 4.37 0.87 19.69
CA GLU A 104 4.43 1.93 20.68
C GLU A 104 5.85 2.20 21.17
N TRP A 105 6.67 1.13 21.31
CA TRP A 105 8.06 1.24 21.73
C TRP A 105 9.06 1.38 20.57
N GLY A 106 8.56 1.49 19.35
CA GLY A 106 9.40 1.67 18.15
C GLY A 106 10.27 0.45 17.83
N VAL A 107 9.90 -0.73 18.32
CA VAL A 107 10.56 -2.01 17.99
C VAL A 107 10.27 -2.40 16.55
N ILE A 108 9.04 -2.13 16.10
CA ILE A 108 8.62 -2.24 14.70
C ILE A 108 7.99 -0.93 14.26
N GLU A 109 7.92 -0.74 12.94
CA GLU A 109 7.21 0.37 12.33
C GLU A 109 6.52 -0.05 11.03
N GLY A 110 5.53 0.73 10.59
CA GLY A 110 4.97 0.60 9.26
C GLY A 110 5.88 1.30 8.26
N PHE A 111 6.86 0.60 7.71
CA PHE A 111 7.88 1.19 6.85
C PHE A 111 7.44 1.40 5.39
N SER A 112 6.32 0.79 4.98
CA SER A 112 5.71 1.04 3.68
C SER A 112 4.22 0.82 3.72
N SER A 113 3.46 1.68 3.02
CA SER A 113 2.01 1.57 2.93
C SER A 113 1.50 2.06 1.57
N PHE A 114 0.39 1.49 1.11
CA PHE A 114 -0.34 1.96 -0.06
C PHE A 114 -1.83 1.74 0.11
N THR A 115 -2.62 2.70 -0.39
CA THR A 115 -4.09 2.66 -0.31
C THR A 115 -4.68 2.83 -1.70
N THR A 116 -5.72 2.06 -2.01
CA THR A 116 -6.58 2.30 -3.18
C THR A 116 -8.02 2.46 -2.76
N GLU A 117 -8.74 3.34 -3.45
CA GLU A 117 -10.15 3.63 -3.20
C GLU A 117 -11.06 2.86 -4.16
N PHE A 118 -12.30 2.60 -3.73
CA PHE A 118 -13.33 1.97 -4.56
C PHE A 118 -14.71 2.57 -4.28
N SER A 119 -15.58 2.46 -5.29
CA SER A 119 -16.94 2.99 -5.20
C SER A 119 -17.82 2.16 -4.26
N THR A 120 -18.69 2.83 -3.50
CA THR A 120 -19.63 2.24 -2.55
C THR A 120 -21.11 2.43 -2.95
N GLY A 121 -21.38 2.68 -4.22
CA GLY A 121 -22.74 2.90 -4.74
C GLY A 121 -23.60 1.63 -4.84
N SER A 122 -24.83 1.79 -5.26
CA SER A 122 -25.72 0.66 -5.54
C SER A 122 -25.16 -0.22 -6.65
N GLY A 123 -25.18 -1.56 -6.46
CA GLY A 123 -24.65 -2.52 -7.41
C GLY A 123 -23.16 -2.85 -7.20
N THR A 124 -22.48 -2.26 -6.21
CA THR A 124 -21.06 -2.56 -5.91
C THR A 124 -20.87 -3.47 -4.68
N GLN A 125 -21.93 -3.90 -4.04
CA GLN A 125 -21.90 -4.64 -2.78
C GLN A 125 -21.11 -5.97 -2.89
N ASN A 126 -21.33 -6.72 -3.97
CA ASN A 126 -20.61 -7.97 -4.20
C ASN A 126 -19.11 -7.73 -4.35
N ARG A 127 -18.73 -6.66 -5.06
CA ARG A 127 -17.33 -6.27 -5.24
C ARG A 127 -16.70 -5.86 -3.92
N GLN A 128 -17.39 -5.06 -3.10
CA GLN A 128 -16.95 -4.66 -1.76
C GLN A 128 -16.75 -5.88 -0.87
N HIS A 129 -17.70 -6.83 -0.90
CA HIS A 129 -17.62 -8.08 -0.16
C HIS A 129 -16.37 -8.88 -0.55
N ASN A 130 -16.10 -9.05 -1.85
CA ASN A 130 -14.93 -9.77 -2.34
C ASN A 130 -13.61 -9.11 -1.93
N ILE A 131 -13.54 -7.77 -1.98
CA ILE A 131 -12.38 -6.99 -1.54
C ILE A 131 -12.15 -7.23 -0.03
N ALA A 132 -13.20 -7.11 0.78
CA ALA A 132 -13.08 -7.33 2.23
C ALA A 132 -12.69 -8.78 2.55
N LEU A 133 -13.29 -9.76 1.89
CA LEU A 133 -13.01 -11.17 2.10
C LEU A 133 -11.55 -11.52 1.78
N VAL A 134 -11.06 -11.12 0.61
CA VAL A 134 -9.67 -11.42 0.25
C VAL A 134 -8.69 -10.63 1.12
N SER A 135 -9.01 -9.39 1.51
CA SER A 135 -8.18 -8.63 2.45
C SER A 135 -8.00 -9.35 3.79
N GLN A 136 -9.06 -9.94 4.34
CA GLN A 136 -8.99 -10.76 5.56
C GLN A 136 -8.13 -12.01 5.39
N MET A 137 -8.17 -12.65 4.21
CA MET A 137 -7.34 -13.83 3.92
C MET A 137 -5.85 -13.49 3.86
N LEU A 138 -5.51 -12.28 3.42
CA LEU A 138 -4.13 -11.80 3.27
C LEU A 138 -3.60 -11.11 4.53
N ASP A 139 -4.47 -10.64 5.40
CA ASP A 139 -4.08 -9.92 6.62
C ASP A 139 -3.25 -10.80 7.57
N ASN A 140 -2.32 -10.19 8.26
CA ASN A 140 -1.36 -10.86 9.15
C ASN A 140 -0.47 -11.91 8.45
N SER A 141 -0.14 -11.70 7.16
CA SER A 141 0.87 -12.52 6.48
C SER A 141 2.26 -12.18 7.00
N VAL A 142 2.98 -13.20 7.49
CA VAL A 142 4.37 -13.07 7.93
C VAL A 142 5.28 -13.67 6.87
N VAL A 143 6.35 -12.96 6.51
CA VAL A 143 7.38 -13.42 5.58
C VAL A 143 8.74 -13.31 6.25
N GLU A 144 9.32 -14.47 6.53
CA GLU A 144 10.64 -14.57 7.17
C GLU A 144 11.76 -14.06 6.25
N PRO A 145 12.94 -13.70 6.78
CA PRO A 145 14.12 -13.37 5.97
C PRO A 145 14.40 -14.41 4.89
N GLY A 146 14.57 -13.97 3.65
CA GLY A 146 14.73 -14.85 2.48
C GLY A 146 13.46 -15.59 2.05
N GLY A 147 12.34 -15.36 2.74
CA GLY A 147 11.05 -15.98 2.44
C GLY A 147 10.36 -15.36 1.23
N ARG A 148 9.42 -16.13 0.67
CA ARG A 148 8.60 -15.73 -0.48
C ARG A 148 7.13 -15.75 -0.10
N TRP A 149 6.39 -14.75 -0.55
CA TRP A 149 4.95 -14.66 -0.42
C TRP A 149 4.27 -14.69 -1.79
N SER A 150 3.16 -15.42 -1.89
CA SER A 150 2.34 -15.53 -3.10
C SER A 150 0.90 -15.15 -2.77
N PHE A 151 0.31 -14.29 -3.59
CA PHE A 151 -1.10 -13.92 -3.47
C PHE A 151 -2.02 -15.13 -3.64
N ASN A 152 -1.74 -15.95 -4.65
CA ASN A 152 -2.55 -17.12 -4.95
C ASN A 152 -2.43 -18.21 -3.87
N ASP A 153 -1.23 -18.49 -3.38
CA ASP A 153 -1.03 -19.48 -2.31
C ASP A 153 -1.72 -19.06 -1.01
N THR A 154 -1.71 -17.75 -0.69
CA THR A 154 -2.31 -17.23 0.53
C THR A 154 -3.83 -17.15 0.43
N SER A 155 -4.39 -16.61 -0.66
CA SER A 155 -5.83 -16.45 -0.82
C SER A 155 -6.54 -17.69 -1.35
N GLY A 156 -5.86 -18.56 -2.09
CA GLY A 156 -6.40 -19.72 -2.79
C GLY A 156 -7.34 -19.34 -3.95
N GLU A 157 -8.06 -20.32 -4.47
CA GLU A 157 -9.04 -20.13 -5.56
C GLU A 157 -10.24 -19.28 -5.10
N ARG A 158 -10.77 -18.44 -5.98
CA ARG A 158 -11.86 -17.52 -5.69
C ARG A 158 -13.18 -18.10 -6.19
N THR A 159 -13.76 -19.00 -5.40
CA THR A 159 -14.99 -19.68 -5.75
C THR A 159 -16.15 -19.29 -4.82
N SER A 160 -17.38 -19.52 -5.28
CA SER A 160 -18.59 -19.27 -4.49
C SER A 160 -18.63 -20.11 -3.21
N GLU A 161 -18.08 -21.34 -3.21
CA GLU A 161 -17.97 -22.19 -2.02
C GLU A 161 -17.06 -21.58 -0.94
N ARG A 162 -16.13 -20.73 -1.34
CA ARG A 162 -15.24 -20.00 -0.44
C ARG A 162 -15.78 -18.62 -0.09
N GLY A 163 -17.00 -18.30 -0.50
CA GLY A 163 -17.72 -17.09 -0.17
C GLY A 163 -17.53 -15.93 -1.15
N PHE A 164 -16.85 -16.12 -2.29
CA PHE A 164 -16.73 -15.07 -3.30
C PHE A 164 -18.04 -14.95 -4.09
N LEU A 165 -18.35 -13.72 -4.48
CA LEU A 165 -19.58 -13.37 -5.21
C LEU A 165 -19.23 -12.91 -6.63
N SER A 166 -20.17 -13.10 -7.55
CA SER A 166 -20.05 -12.56 -8.91
C SER A 166 -20.11 -11.02 -8.86
N ALA A 167 -19.12 -10.38 -9.46
CA ALA A 167 -18.99 -8.93 -9.55
C ALA A 167 -18.12 -8.54 -10.76
N GLY A 168 -18.19 -7.27 -11.14
CA GLY A 168 -17.49 -6.77 -12.32
C GLY A 168 -15.97 -7.01 -12.26
N ALA A 169 -15.46 -7.62 -13.32
CA ALA A 169 -14.05 -7.93 -13.58
C ALA A 169 -13.68 -7.60 -15.02
N ILE A 170 -12.38 -7.60 -15.31
CA ILE A 170 -11.84 -7.50 -16.68
C ILE A 170 -11.33 -8.89 -17.05
N VAL A 171 -11.99 -9.52 -18.03
CA VAL A 171 -11.63 -10.85 -18.52
C VAL A 171 -11.43 -10.79 -20.03
N ASN A 172 -10.26 -11.21 -20.51
CA ASN A 172 -9.90 -11.20 -21.93
C ASN A 172 -10.13 -9.85 -22.65
N GLY A 173 -9.93 -8.74 -21.91
CA GLY A 173 -10.12 -7.40 -22.47
C GLY A 173 -11.56 -6.91 -22.56
N GLU A 174 -12.50 -7.58 -21.88
CA GLU A 174 -13.89 -7.16 -21.79
C GLU A 174 -14.32 -7.08 -20.31
N TYR A 175 -15.29 -6.23 -20.02
CA TYR A 175 -15.93 -6.17 -18.70
C TYR A 175 -16.99 -7.27 -18.61
N SER A 176 -16.87 -8.15 -17.62
CA SER A 176 -17.84 -9.20 -17.32
C SER A 176 -18.02 -9.37 -15.82
N ASP A 177 -19.11 -9.99 -15.40
CA ASP A 177 -19.32 -10.37 -14.01
C ASP A 177 -18.70 -11.75 -13.78
N GLU A 178 -17.71 -11.81 -12.87
CA GLU A 178 -16.97 -13.03 -12.54
C GLU A 178 -16.89 -13.21 -11.01
N GLU A 179 -16.77 -14.46 -10.56
CA GLU A 179 -16.52 -14.76 -9.16
C GLU A 179 -15.18 -14.13 -8.71
N GLY A 180 -15.20 -13.39 -7.60
CA GLY A 180 -14.03 -12.69 -7.11
C GLY A 180 -13.74 -11.35 -7.79
N GLY A 181 -14.69 -10.79 -8.58
CA GLY A 181 -14.52 -9.44 -9.11
C GLY A 181 -14.17 -8.43 -8.02
N GLY A 182 -13.09 -7.67 -8.21
CA GLY A 182 -12.52 -6.74 -7.23
C GLY A 182 -11.20 -7.20 -6.58
N VAL A 183 -10.86 -8.49 -6.60
CA VAL A 183 -9.66 -9.05 -5.97
C VAL A 183 -8.36 -8.44 -6.50
N CYS A 184 -8.28 -8.15 -7.80
CA CYS A 184 -7.11 -7.49 -8.40
C CYS A 184 -6.82 -6.10 -7.83
N GLN A 185 -7.81 -5.42 -7.27
CA GLN A 185 -7.56 -4.15 -6.58
C GLN A 185 -6.72 -4.36 -5.33
N VAL A 186 -7.00 -5.43 -4.55
CA VAL A 186 -6.18 -5.78 -3.38
C VAL A 186 -4.78 -6.18 -3.81
N ALA A 187 -4.64 -6.96 -4.90
CA ALA A 187 -3.33 -7.30 -5.46
C ALA A 187 -2.54 -6.04 -5.88
N THR A 188 -3.18 -5.08 -6.54
CA THR A 188 -2.57 -3.80 -6.90
C THR A 188 -2.13 -3.01 -5.66
N THR A 189 -2.95 -3.02 -4.60
CA THR A 189 -2.63 -2.33 -3.35
C THR A 189 -1.41 -2.96 -2.68
N VAL A 190 -1.37 -4.30 -2.56
CA VAL A 190 -0.23 -5.04 -2.00
C VAL A 190 1.02 -4.82 -2.85
N PHE A 191 0.91 -4.92 -4.18
CA PHE A 191 2.04 -4.67 -5.09
C PHE A 191 2.67 -3.31 -4.85
N ASN A 192 1.84 -2.26 -4.73
CA ASN A 192 2.36 -0.91 -4.53
C ASN A 192 2.99 -0.70 -3.16
N ALA A 193 2.48 -1.33 -2.10
CA ALA A 193 3.13 -1.30 -0.78
C ALA A 193 4.51 -1.97 -0.84
N VAL A 194 4.60 -3.16 -1.44
CA VAL A 194 5.85 -3.90 -1.63
C VAL A 194 6.82 -3.16 -2.57
N TYR A 195 6.30 -2.58 -3.65
CA TYR A 195 7.08 -1.76 -4.58
C TYR A 195 7.74 -0.56 -3.88
N ASN A 196 6.97 0.17 -3.06
CA ASN A 196 7.44 1.33 -2.31
C ASN A 196 8.42 0.94 -1.20
N ALA A 197 8.30 -0.27 -0.63
CA ALA A 197 9.24 -0.83 0.32
C ALA A 197 10.60 -1.18 -0.29
N GLY A 198 10.69 -1.28 -1.62
CA GLY A 198 11.92 -1.70 -2.30
C GLY A 198 12.15 -3.20 -2.32
N LEU A 199 11.22 -4.02 -1.82
CA LEU A 199 11.36 -5.47 -1.75
C LEU A 199 11.25 -6.10 -3.15
N PRO A 200 11.96 -7.21 -3.45
CA PRO A 200 11.92 -7.89 -4.74
C PRO A 200 10.52 -8.38 -5.11
N VAL A 201 10.14 -8.20 -6.39
CA VAL A 201 8.86 -8.65 -6.95
C VAL A 201 9.14 -9.53 -8.17
N PRO A 202 9.45 -10.83 -7.97
CA PRO A 202 9.81 -11.74 -9.07
C PRO A 202 8.64 -12.07 -10.00
N LYS A 203 7.38 -11.85 -9.57
CA LYS A 203 6.22 -12.16 -10.40
C LYS A 203 5.11 -11.12 -10.23
N ARG A 204 4.78 -10.47 -11.32
CA ARG A 204 3.67 -9.51 -11.40
C ARG A 204 3.14 -9.48 -12.84
N TYR A 205 1.84 -9.39 -13.01
CA TYR A 205 1.15 -9.19 -14.29
C TYR A 205 0.34 -7.91 -14.26
N ASN A 206 0.29 -7.17 -15.38
CA ASN A 206 -0.63 -6.05 -15.52
C ASN A 206 -2.01 -6.53 -15.99
N HIS A 207 -3.03 -5.68 -15.83
CA HIS A 207 -4.35 -5.95 -16.41
C HIS A 207 -4.31 -5.91 -17.94
N THR A 208 -5.23 -6.61 -18.57
CA THR A 208 -5.38 -6.56 -20.05
C THR A 208 -5.79 -5.17 -20.53
N LEU A 209 -6.61 -4.44 -19.77
CA LEU A 209 -7.01 -3.07 -20.05
C LEU A 209 -6.35 -2.08 -19.10
N TYR A 210 -6.05 -0.88 -19.60
CA TYR A 210 -5.52 0.19 -18.76
C TYR A 210 -6.56 0.70 -17.76
N ILE A 211 -6.18 0.83 -16.51
CA ILE A 211 -7.00 1.32 -15.40
C ILE A 211 -6.38 2.62 -14.88
N ALA A 212 -6.99 3.76 -15.23
CA ALA A 212 -6.46 5.09 -14.93
C ALA A 212 -6.41 5.45 -13.42
N SER A 213 -7.14 4.73 -12.57
CA SER A 213 -7.13 4.96 -11.12
C SER A 213 -5.86 4.46 -10.42
N TYR A 214 -5.03 3.69 -11.10
CA TYR A 214 -3.75 3.20 -10.56
C TYR A 214 -2.57 4.03 -11.10
N PRO A 215 -1.45 4.11 -10.37
CA PRO A 215 -0.24 4.72 -10.91
C PRO A 215 0.19 4.04 -12.22
N GLU A 216 0.68 4.80 -13.18
CA GLU A 216 1.08 4.31 -14.50
C GLU A 216 2.06 3.13 -14.39
N GLY A 217 1.76 2.02 -15.07
CA GLY A 217 2.55 0.80 -15.07
C GLY A 217 2.63 0.08 -13.72
N ARG A 218 1.82 0.47 -12.72
CA ARG A 218 1.86 -0.06 -11.35
C ARG A 218 0.56 -0.75 -10.91
N ASP A 219 -0.18 -1.29 -11.83
CA ASP A 219 -1.29 -2.20 -11.56
C ASP A 219 -0.80 -3.65 -11.41
N ALA A 220 -1.56 -4.50 -10.72
CA ALA A 220 -1.29 -5.93 -10.60
C ALA A 220 -2.58 -6.72 -10.75
N ALA A 221 -2.58 -7.64 -11.72
CA ALA A 221 -3.67 -8.57 -11.98
C ALA A 221 -3.34 -9.96 -11.43
N VAL A 222 -4.33 -10.60 -10.83
CA VAL A 222 -4.23 -11.97 -10.33
C VAL A 222 -5.41 -12.80 -10.82
N SER A 223 -5.15 -14.05 -11.19
CA SER A 223 -6.16 -15.03 -11.57
C SER A 223 -5.66 -16.42 -11.20
N TRP A 224 -6.50 -17.21 -10.56
CA TRP A 224 -6.15 -18.58 -10.17
C TRP A 224 -6.21 -19.52 -11.38
N PRO A 225 -5.23 -20.43 -11.53
CA PRO A 225 -3.94 -20.49 -10.78
C PRO A 225 -2.81 -19.71 -11.48
N ASP A 226 -3.03 -19.12 -12.65
CA ASP A 226 -1.98 -18.77 -13.62
C ASP A 226 -1.34 -17.39 -13.36
N LEU A 227 -2.15 -16.38 -13.07
CA LEU A 227 -1.66 -15.01 -12.84
C LEU A 227 -1.51 -14.77 -11.34
N ASP A 228 -0.28 -14.59 -10.89
CA ASP A 228 0.05 -14.42 -9.48
C ASP A 228 0.86 -13.16 -9.22
N LEU A 229 0.77 -12.63 -8.01
CA LEU A 229 1.67 -11.63 -7.46
C LEU A 229 2.56 -12.31 -6.42
N VAL A 230 3.87 -12.25 -6.64
CA VAL A 230 4.86 -12.85 -5.75
C VAL A 230 5.89 -11.80 -5.37
N TRP A 231 6.23 -11.72 -4.10
CA TRP A 231 7.31 -10.89 -3.60
C TRP A 231 8.18 -11.67 -2.59
N GLU A 232 9.37 -11.16 -2.34
CA GLU A 232 10.37 -11.78 -1.47
C GLU A 232 10.80 -10.81 -0.37
N ASN A 233 11.06 -11.31 0.82
CA ASN A 233 11.67 -10.56 1.89
C ASN A 233 13.20 -10.76 1.84
N ASP A 234 13.93 -9.79 1.30
CA ASP A 234 15.38 -9.79 1.23
C ASP A 234 16.06 -9.05 2.40
N THR A 235 15.27 -8.69 3.43
CA THR A 235 15.77 -8.03 4.63
C THR A 235 16.27 -9.04 5.68
N GLU A 236 16.98 -8.54 6.68
CA GLU A 236 17.51 -9.33 7.81
C GLU A 236 16.43 -9.69 8.85
N SER A 237 15.22 -9.16 8.73
CA SER A 237 14.14 -9.24 9.71
C SER A 237 12.85 -9.75 9.07
N ALA A 238 11.98 -10.41 9.84
CA ALA A 238 10.66 -10.77 9.35
C ALA A 238 9.82 -9.53 9.01
N VAL A 239 8.99 -9.66 7.98
CA VAL A 239 8.04 -8.63 7.56
C VAL A 239 6.62 -9.14 7.80
N LEU A 240 5.82 -8.37 8.54
CA LEU A 240 4.40 -8.58 8.72
C LEU A 240 3.63 -7.69 7.75
N MET A 241 2.80 -8.27 6.91
CA MET A 241 1.89 -7.52 6.03
C MET A 241 0.49 -7.47 6.64
N ARG A 242 -0.02 -6.26 6.87
CA ARG A 242 -1.42 -6.02 7.24
C ARG A 242 -2.19 -5.54 6.02
N VAL A 243 -3.36 -6.11 5.81
CA VAL A 243 -4.28 -5.70 4.73
C VAL A 243 -5.62 -5.35 5.34
N THR A 244 -5.94 -4.07 5.39
CA THR A 244 -7.16 -3.56 6.02
C THR A 244 -8.12 -3.03 4.97
N CYS A 245 -9.39 -3.41 5.08
CA CYS A 245 -10.48 -2.92 4.22
C CYS A 245 -11.39 -2.00 5.04
N ALA A 246 -11.47 -0.75 4.64
CA ALA A 246 -12.41 0.23 5.16
C ALA A 246 -13.67 0.29 4.27
N GLU A 247 -14.58 1.22 4.54
CA GLU A 247 -15.86 1.35 3.82
C GLU A 247 -15.64 1.56 2.30
N SER A 248 -14.65 2.37 1.91
CA SER A 248 -14.40 2.76 0.51
C SER A 248 -12.94 2.62 0.08
N SER A 249 -12.10 1.97 0.87
CA SER A 249 -10.68 1.82 0.57
C SER A 249 -10.12 0.51 1.10
N VAL A 250 -9.02 0.08 0.49
CA VAL A 250 -8.17 -0.99 0.98
C VAL A 250 -6.75 -0.49 1.11
N THR A 251 -6.12 -0.82 2.24
CA THR A 251 -4.74 -0.43 2.56
C THR A 251 -3.90 -1.66 2.85
N ALA A 252 -2.73 -1.74 2.24
CA ALA A 252 -1.70 -2.70 2.60
C ALA A 252 -0.54 -1.95 3.28
N THR A 253 -0.10 -2.44 4.43
CA THR A 253 1.04 -1.88 5.17
C THR A 253 2.00 -2.98 5.55
N LEU A 254 3.29 -2.75 5.34
CA LEU A 254 4.37 -3.64 5.75
C LEU A 254 4.96 -3.13 7.05
N TYR A 255 5.05 -4.01 8.04
CA TYR A 255 5.57 -3.74 9.37
C TYR A 255 6.80 -4.59 9.64
N GLY A 256 7.74 -4.03 10.35
CA GLY A 256 8.99 -4.69 10.76
C GLY A 256 10.05 -3.65 11.14
N VAL A 257 11.29 -4.06 11.05
CA VAL A 257 12.44 -3.15 11.12
C VAL A 257 12.58 -2.49 9.75
N ASP A 258 12.60 -1.15 9.69
CA ASP A 258 12.79 -0.42 8.43
C ASP A 258 14.18 -0.75 7.84
N PRO A 259 14.25 -1.38 6.67
CA PRO A 259 15.54 -1.67 6.03
C PRO A 259 16.27 -0.41 5.57
N GLY A 260 15.60 0.74 5.58
CA GLY A 260 16.16 2.01 5.13
C GLY A 260 16.36 2.08 3.62
N TYR A 261 15.53 1.38 2.85
CA TYR A 261 15.62 1.39 1.40
C TYR A 261 15.05 2.68 0.82
N ALA A 262 15.81 3.34 -0.04
CA ALA A 262 15.37 4.50 -0.80
C ALA A 262 14.93 4.07 -2.19
N VAL A 263 13.64 4.23 -2.48
CA VAL A 263 13.02 3.83 -3.75
C VAL A 263 12.79 5.04 -4.64
N SER A 264 13.22 4.95 -5.88
CA SER A 264 12.91 5.93 -6.92
C SER A 264 12.39 5.24 -8.18
N THR A 265 11.48 5.93 -8.89
CA THR A 265 10.85 5.42 -10.11
C THR A 265 11.15 6.34 -11.28
N ARG A 266 11.58 5.76 -12.41
CA ARG A 266 11.62 6.42 -13.71
C ARG A 266 10.48 5.87 -14.54
N VAL A 267 9.54 6.71 -14.91
CA VAL A 267 8.42 6.37 -15.78
C VAL A 267 8.87 6.59 -17.21
N GLY A 268 8.75 5.57 -18.05
CA GLY A 268 9.02 5.66 -19.49
C GLY A 268 7.93 6.44 -20.25
N GLU A 269 8.16 6.67 -21.50
CA GLU A 269 7.13 7.25 -22.38
C GLU A 269 6.10 6.18 -22.79
N TRP A 270 4.86 6.61 -23.02
CA TRP A 270 3.84 5.76 -23.59
C TRP A 270 4.15 5.42 -25.03
N GLU A 271 4.13 4.13 -25.36
CA GLU A 271 4.27 3.64 -26.71
C GLU A 271 2.91 3.22 -27.27
N GLU A 272 2.68 3.50 -28.57
CA GLU A 272 1.48 3.04 -29.25
C GLU A 272 1.44 1.51 -29.34
N GLY A 273 0.29 0.94 -29.00
CA GLY A 273 0.00 -0.48 -29.16
C GLY A 273 -0.86 -0.79 -30.38
N GLU A 274 -1.61 -1.89 -30.30
CA GLU A 274 -2.54 -2.29 -31.36
C GLU A 274 -3.69 -1.26 -31.50
N LYS A 275 -4.07 -0.92 -32.73
CA LYS A 275 -5.20 -0.03 -32.99
C LYS A 275 -6.52 -0.73 -32.65
N HIS A 276 -7.46 0.01 -32.08
CA HIS A 276 -8.79 -0.52 -31.80
C HIS A 276 -9.55 -0.87 -33.08
N LYS A 277 -10.49 -1.80 -32.97
CA LYS A 277 -11.42 -2.20 -34.01
C LYS A 277 -12.78 -1.58 -33.73
N THR A 278 -13.57 -1.34 -34.78
CA THR A 278 -14.96 -0.91 -34.65
C THR A 278 -15.89 -2.10 -34.96
N LYS A 279 -16.79 -2.39 -34.00
CA LYS A 279 -17.85 -3.39 -34.13
C LYS A 279 -19.21 -2.70 -34.23
N ARG A 280 -19.99 -3.05 -35.26
CA ARG A 280 -21.36 -2.55 -35.41
C ARG A 280 -22.34 -3.58 -34.88
N VAL A 281 -23.33 -3.11 -34.14
CA VAL A 281 -24.40 -3.93 -33.58
C VAL A 281 -25.73 -3.32 -33.99
N VAL A 282 -26.55 -4.08 -34.75
CA VAL A 282 -27.88 -3.62 -35.12
C VAL A 282 -28.82 -3.71 -33.91
N ASP A 283 -29.53 -2.62 -33.67
CA ASP A 283 -30.60 -2.54 -32.66
C ASP A 283 -31.91 -2.22 -33.37
N GLU A 284 -32.79 -3.20 -33.44
CA GLU A 284 -34.09 -3.13 -34.09
C GLU A 284 -35.04 -2.09 -33.45
N SER A 285 -34.73 -1.63 -32.25
CA SER A 285 -35.51 -0.59 -31.56
C SER A 285 -35.16 0.82 -32.01
N LEU A 286 -34.06 1.01 -32.71
CA LEU A 286 -33.62 2.29 -33.21
C LEU A 286 -34.26 2.59 -34.59
N SER A 287 -34.44 3.87 -34.89
CA SER A 287 -34.93 4.27 -36.23
C SER A 287 -33.88 3.95 -37.33
N PRO A 288 -34.33 3.55 -38.56
CA PRO A 288 -33.44 3.37 -39.69
C PRO A 288 -32.55 4.61 -39.93
N GLY A 289 -31.26 4.38 -40.22
CA GLY A 289 -30.31 5.46 -40.50
C GLY A 289 -29.78 6.17 -39.25
N THR A 290 -30.13 5.71 -38.04
CA THR A 290 -29.57 6.24 -36.80
C THR A 290 -28.37 5.43 -36.35
N SER A 291 -27.40 6.09 -35.72
CA SER A 291 -26.25 5.43 -35.10
C SER A 291 -25.82 6.15 -33.81
N SER A 292 -25.28 5.41 -32.88
CA SER A 292 -24.71 5.96 -31.66
C SER A 292 -23.51 5.12 -31.18
N VAL A 293 -22.50 5.75 -30.60
CA VAL A 293 -21.36 5.05 -30.02
C VAL A 293 -21.77 4.56 -28.61
N LYS A 294 -21.87 3.24 -28.42
CA LYS A 294 -22.15 2.60 -27.14
C LYS A 294 -20.89 2.46 -26.28
N THR A 295 -19.78 2.06 -26.92
CA THR A 295 -18.48 1.95 -26.29
C THR A 295 -17.47 2.69 -27.17
N ARG A 296 -16.74 3.64 -26.58
CA ARG A 296 -15.69 4.36 -27.30
C ARG A 296 -14.48 3.45 -27.47
N GLY A 297 -13.93 3.40 -28.69
CA GLY A 297 -12.70 2.71 -28.99
C GLY A 297 -11.51 3.42 -28.33
N THR A 298 -10.56 2.63 -27.88
CA THR A 298 -9.28 3.14 -27.36
C THR A 298 -8.18 2.25 -27.88
N ASP A 299 -7.12 2.84 -28.43
CA ASP A 299 -5.97 2.09 -28.90
C ASP A 299 -5.23 1.43 -27.73
N GLY A 300 -4.65 0.28 -28.00
CA GLY A 300 -3.73 -0.35 -27.08
C GLY A 300 -2.50 0.51 -26.87
N ARG A 301 -1.83 0.33 -25.74
CA ARG A 301 -0.62 1.07 -25.42
C ARG A 301 0.26 0.29 -24.45
N ARG A 302 1.53 0.64 -24.40
CA ARG A 302 2.48 0.04 -23.45
C ARG A 302 3.28 1.11 -22.75
N ILE A 303 3.76 0.74 -21.57
CA ILE A 303 4.67 1.56 -20.75
C ILE A 303 5.61 0.64 -19.99
N SER A 304 6.87 1.08 -19.84
CA SER A 304 7.83 0.48 -18.91
C SER A 304 8.20 1.49 -17.83
N ILE A 305 8.28 1.02 -16.61
CA ILE A 305 8.80 1.78 -15.48
C ILE A 305 10.04 1.10 -14.94
N THR A 306 11.06 1.89 -14.57
CA THR A 306 12.26 1.39 -13.90
C THR A 306 12.21 1.81 -12.45
N ARG A 307 12.26 0.84 -11.53
CA ARG A 307 12.43 1.06 -10.10
C ARG A 307 13.90 0.90 -9.74
N VAL A 308 14.45 1.89 -9.03
CA VAL A 308 15.81 1.83 -8.48
C VAL A 308 15.71 1.86 -6.96
N VAL A 309 16.25 0.84 -6.33
CA VAL A 309 16.30 0.68 -4.87
C VAL A 309 17.74 0.83 -4.40
N LYS A 310 17.95 1.66 -3.38
CA LYS A 310 19.26 1.92 -2.78
C LYS A 310 19.22 1.64 -1.29
N ASP A 311 20.35 1.19 -0.75
CA ASP A 311 20.56 1.09 0.69
C ASP A 311 20.79 2.48 1.35
N ARG A 312 20.93 2.48 2.68
CA ARG A 312 21.22 3.70 3.46
C ARG A 312 22.53 4.38 3.08
N ALA A 313 23.48 3.64 2.52
CA ALA A 313 24.76 4.17 2.04
C ALA A 313 24.68 4.74 0.61
N GLY A 314 23.53 4.58 -0.07
CA GLY A 314 23.30 5.03 -1.44
C GLY A 314 23.74 4.04 -2.52
N ASN A 315 24.13 2.82 -2.15
CA ASN A 315 24.45 1.77 -3.12
C ASN A 315 23.16 1.24 -3.75
N VAL A 316 23.18 0.96 -5.05
CA VAL A 316 22.05 0.34 -5.75
C VAL A 316 21.98 -1.13 -5.35
N LEU A 317 20.86 -1.54 -4.76
CA LEU A 317 20.54 -2.93 -4.45
C LEU A 317 19.82 -3.62 -5.61
N HIS A 318 18.81 -2.93 -6.16
CA HIS A 318 17.95 -3.43 -7.24
C HIS A 318 17.75 -2.36 -8.30
N GLU A 319 17.69 -2.79 -9.55
CA GLU A 319 17.18 -2.00 -10.66
C GLU A 319 16.22 -2.91 -11.45
N ASP A 320 14.92 -2.72 -11.22
CA ASP A 320 13.86 -3.57 -11.77
C ASP A 320 13.12 -2.82 -12.87
N GLU A 321 12.83 -3.52 -13.97
CA GLU A 321 11.96 -3.02 -15.01
C GLU A 321 10.61 -3.74 -14.97
N PHE A 322 9.53 -2.95 -14.89
CA PHE A 322 8.15 -3.43 -14.97
C PHE A 322 7.52 -2.93 -16.26
N SER A 323 7.32 -3.83 -17.20
CA SER A 323 6.63 -3.54 -18.46
C SER A 323 5.16 -3.88 -18.34
N SER A 324 4.31 -3.03 -18.93
CA SER A 324 2.86 -3.21 -18.98
C SER A 324 2.38 -2.98 -20.41
N GLU A 325 1.61 -3.93 -20.94
CA GLU A 325 0.99 -3.85 -22.24
C GLU A 325 -0.53 -3.96 -22.09
N TYR A 326 -1.24 -2.96 -22.59
CA TYR A 326 -2.69 -2.86 -22.50
C TYR A 326 -3.31 -3.02 -23.88
N ALA A 327 -4.27 -3.94 -23.98
CA ALA A 327 -5.00 -4.22 -25.21
C ALA A 327 -5.91 -3.07 -25.59
N PRO A 328 -6.24 -2.93 -26.89
CA PRO A 328 -7.21 -1.94 -27.34
C PRO A 328 -8.62 -2.29 -26.88
N ILE A 329 -9.43 -1.26 -26.63
CA ILE A 329 -10.87 -1.40 -26.37
C ILE A 329 -11.59 -1.27 -27.72
N THR A 330 -12.33 -2.32 -28.11
CA THR A 330 -13.13 -2.29 -29.34
C THR A 330 -14.23 -1.23 -29.26
N GLU A 331 -14.28 -0.34 -30.23
CA GLU A 331 -15.40 0.58 -30.39
C GLU A 331 -16.67 -0.21 -30.74
N VAL A 332 -17.76 0.07 -30.02
CA VAL A 332 -19.07 -0.51 -30.31
C VAL A 332 -20.03 0.58 -30.75
N VAL A 333 -20.40 0.55 -32.03
CA VAL A 333 -21.41 1.44 -32.62
C VAL A 333 -22.72 0.69 -32.74
N VAL A 334 -23.75 1.17 -32.08
CA VAL A 334 -25.11 0.65 -32.21
C VAL A 334 -25.80 1.40 -33.37
N VAL A 335 -26.39 0.66 -34.29
CA VAL A 335 -27.01 1.21 -35.50
C VAL A 335 -28.45 0.72 -35.63
N GLY A 336 -29.32 1.58 -36.14
CA GLY A 336 -30.66 1.17 -36.52
C GLY A 336 -30.66 0.25 -37.76
N PRO A 337 -31.76 -0.49 -38.01
CA PRO A 337 -31.90 -1.33 -39.20
C PRO A 337 -31.65 -0.51 -40.44
N ASP A 338 -31.12 -1.16 -41.49
CA ASP A 338 -30.82 -0.57 -42.82
C ASP A 338 -29.88 0.66 -42.81
N THR A 339 -29.10 0.86 -41.71
CA THR A 339 -28.11 1.94 -41.65
C THR A 339 -26.88 1.59 -42.50
N PRO A 340 -26.49 2.41 -43.49
CA PRO A 340 -25.32 2.17 -44.32
C PRO A 340 -24.02 2.04 -43.52
N ALA A 341 -23.06 1.28 -44.05
CA ALA A 341 -21.80 1.03 -43.36
C ALA A 341 -20.98 2.30 -43.14
N ASP A 342 -21.09 3.28 -44.03
CA ASP A 342 -20.27 4.50 -44.06
C ASP A 342 -20.83 5.63 -43.18
N ASP A 343 -22.07 5.53 -42.70
CA ASP A 343 -22.74 6.57 -41.90
C ASP A 343 -22.55 6.43 -40.37
N ALA A 344 -21.70 5.51 -39.90
CA ALA A 344 -21.44 5.37 -38.49
C ALA A 344 -20.43 6.42 -38.00
N PRO A 345 -20.71 7.16 -36.91
CA PRO A 345 -19.73 8.05 -36.34
C PRO A 345 -18.51 7.21 -35.84
N THR A 346 -17.33 7.63 -36.23
CA THR A 346 -16.09 7.14 -35.61
C THR A 346 -15.77 8.03 -34.40
N SER A 347 -15.39 7.45 -33.29
CA SER A 347 -14.88 8.25 -32.18
C SER A 347 -13.56 8.89 -32.60
N GLY A 348 -13.49 10.21 -32.60
CA GLY A 348 -12.21 10.92 -32.67
C GLY A 348 -11.29 10.55 -31.51
N PRO A 349 -10.01 10.89 -31.58
CA PRO A 349 -9.11 10.70 -30.44
C PRO A 349 -9.74 11.30 -29.19
N PRO A 350 -9.51 10.71 -28.00
CA PRO A 350 -10.04 11.25 -26.76
C PRO A 350 -9.60 12.72 -26.65
N GLU A 351 -10.55 13.63 -26.47
CA GLU A 351 -10.21 14.96 -25.97
C GLU A 351 -9.69 14.71 -24.57
N ASP A 352 -8.42 15.06 -24.34
CA ASP A 352 -7.84 15.07 -23.00
C ASP A 352 -8.75 15.92 -22.12
N GLU A 353 -9.49 15.30 -21.20
CA GLU A 353 -10.12 16.03 -20.11
C GLU A 353 -9.00 16.64 -19.26
N GLU A 354 -8.48 17.78 -19.72
CA GLU A 354 -7.75 18.69 -18.85
C GLU A 354 -8.72 19.20 -17.78
N GLY A 355 -8.50 18.72 -16.58
CA GLY A 355 -8.76 19.51 -15.38
C GLY A 355 -10.20 19.57 -14.91
N SER A 356 -10.49 18.77 -13.90
CA SER A 356 -11.20 19.35 -12.74
C SER A 356 -10.82 18.59 -11.47
N ARG A 357 -10.04 19.25 -10.68
CA ARG A 357 -9.62 19.14 -9.28
C ARG A 357 -10.39 18.15 -8.41
#